data_4eb9ffb5ee64080a30420043a055c34c
#
_entry.id   4eb9ffb5ee64080a30420043a055c34c
#
_cell.length_a   1.000
_cell.length_b   1.000
_cell.length_c   1.000
_cell.angle_alpha   90.00
_cell.angle_beta   90.00
_cell.angle_gamma   90.00
#
_symmetry.space_group_name_H-M   'P 1'
#
loop_
_entity.id
_entity.type
_entity.pdbx_description
1 polymer ?
#
loop_
_entity_poly.entity_id
_entity_poly.type
_entity_poly.pdbx_seq_one_letter_code
_entity_poly.pdbx_strand_id
1 'polypeptide(L)'
;MRDKRAYDGTRIILLVRDPRDAIVSLYFHVTRRRQQPYDGALTDFLRDRTGTLASLLAFYDAWAHRLDDDNLLLVRYEDMHADPRRQLRRVLAFLGVDDVADATVDSAVAGAAFERLQRMEREGSAPTRALRTATVDDPESYKVRRGKVGGFVDYLHEDDITALDAAIAHSRGARALGYAMDATERGTTTT
;
A
#
# COMPACT_ATOMS: atom_id res chain seq x y z
N MET A 1 -10.64 -17.62 4.69
CA MET A 1 -10.66 -16.48 3.74
C MET A 1 -12.06 -16.42 3.13
N ARG A 2 -12.70 -15.24 2.99
CA ARG A 2 -14.06 -15.13 2.43
C ARG A 2 -14.06 -15.56 0.96
N ASP A 3 -15.10 -16.29 0.55
CA ASP A 3 -15.31 -16.68 -0.84
C ASP A 3 -15.41 -15.43 -1.73
N LYS A 4 -14.53 -15.34 -2.73
CA LYS A 4 -14.47 -14.19 -3.65
C LYS A 4 -15.64 -14.15 -4.63
N ARG A 5 -16.40 -15.23 -4.76
CA ARG A 5 -17.67 -15.28 -5.52
C ARG A 5 -18.72 -14.29 -4.97
N ALA A 6 -18.61 -13.90 -3.70
CA ALA A 6 -19.48 -12.85 -3.14
C ALA A 6 -19.35 -11.50 -3.85
N TYR A 7 -18.32 -11.30 -4.69
CA TYR A 7 -18.06 -10.08 -5.46
C TYR A 7 -18.38 -10.23 -6.95
N ASP A 8 -18.95 -11.37 -7.37
CA ASP A 8 -19.32 -11.56 -8.77
C ASP A 8 -20.40 -10.55 -9.17
N GLY A 9 -20.22 -9.91 -10.32
CA GLY A 9 -21.09 -8.83 -10.79
C GLY A 9 -20.89 -7.46 -10.11
N THR A 10 -19.95 -7.35 -9.16
CA THR A 10 -19.61 -6.09 -8.50
C THR A 10 -18.34 -5.50 -9.12
N ARG A 11 -18.30 -4.19 -9.40
CA ARG A 11 -17.07 -3.51 -9.79
C ARG A 11 -16.12 -3.46 -8.60
N ILE A 12 -14.89 -3.92 -8.80
CA ILE A 12 -13.88 -4.06 -7.77
C ILE A 12 -12.67 -3.19 -8.13
N ILE A 13 -12.27 -2.31 -7.23
CA ILE A 13 -10.99 -1.62 -7.31
C ILE A 13 -10.06 -2.31 -6.32
N LEU A 14 -9.09 -3.05 -6.83
CA LEU A 14 -8.09 -3.74 -6.03
C LEU A 14 -6.86 -2.84 -5.87
N LEU A 15 -6.73 -2.21 -4.70
CA LEU A 15 -5.54 -1.44 -4.35
C LEU A 15 -4.50 -2.33 -3.70
N VAL A 16 -3.31 -2.35 -4.27
CA VAL A 16 -2.17 -3.15 -3.80
C VAL A 16 -0.94 -2.27 -3.60
N ARG A 17 0.01 -2.76 -2.82
CA ARG A 17 1.28 -2.09 -2.54
C ARG A 17 2.38 -3.13 -2.38
N ASP A 18 3.65 -2.73 -2.61
CA ASP A 18 4.81 -3.57 -2.30
C ASP A 18 4.68 -4.15 -0.87
N PRO A 19 4.71 -5.49 -0.73
CA PRO A 19 4.55 -6.12 0.58
C PRO A 19 5.55 -5.64 1.64
N ARG A 20 6.78 -5.29 1.24
CA ARG A 20 7.84 -4.78 2.13
C ARG A 20 7.46 -3.42 2.70
N ASP A 21 6.99 -2.50 1.85
CA ASP A 21 6.49 -1.20 2.28
C ASP A 21 5.20 -1.30 3.09
N ALA A 22 4.33 -2.24 2.72
CA ALA A 22 3.06 -2.44 3.40
C ALA A 22 3.26 -2.96 4.84
N ILE A 23 4.20 -3.91 5.04
CA ILE A 23 4.50 -4.47 6.37
C ILE A 23 5.14 -3.43 7.29
N VAL A 24 6.08 -2.62 6.79
CA VAL A 24 6.67 -1.51 7.54
C VAL A 24 5.60 -0.47 7.91
N SER A 25 4.72 -0.12 6.98
CA SER A 25 3.60 0.79 7.26
C SER A 25 2.65 0.23 8.31
N LEU A 26 2.38 -1.08 8.28
CA LEU A 26 1.56 -1.76 9.28
C LEU A 26 2.20 -1.76 10.66
N TYR A 27 3.51 -1.98 10.74
CA TYR A 27 4.26 -1.91 12.00
C TYR A 27 4.05 -0.55 12.68
N PHE A 28 4.26 0.56 11.98
CA PHE A 28 4.02 1.89 12.54
C PHE A 28 2.56 2.14 12.90
N HIS A 29 1.63 1.58 12.13
CA HIS A 29 0.21 1.66 12.47
C HIS A 29 -0.11 0.95 13.77
N VAL A 30 0.41 -0.26 14.01
CA VAL A 30 0.09 -1.03 15.22
C VAL A 30 0.86 -0.57 16.45
N THR A 31 2.06 0.01 16.27
CA THR A 31 2.87 0.54 17.38
C THR A 31 2.46 1.94 17.81
N ARG A 32 1.92 2.78 16.90
CA ARG A 32 1.72 4.21 17.15
C ARG A 32 0.25 4.65 17.16
N ARG A 33 -0.65 3.86 16.58
CA ARG A 33 -2.04 4.31 16.32
C ARG A 33 -3.13 3.43 16.96
N ARG A 34 -2.78 2.30 17.56
CA ARG A 34 -3.74 1.43 18.23
C ARG A 34 -3.89 1.81 19.71
N GLN A 35 -5.07 1.53 20.28
CA GLN A 35 -5.31 1.70 21.73
C GLN A 35 -4.44 0.77 22.58
N GLN A 36 -4.12 -0.40 22.06
CA GLN A 36 -3.14 -1.33 22.63
C GLN A 36 -2.00 -1.46 21.62
N PRO A 37 -0.99 -0.62 21.71
CA PRO A 37 0.12 -0.64 20.77
C PRO A 37 0.95 -1.90 20.93
N TYR A 38 1.49 -2.38 19.81
CA TYR A 38 2.55 -3.38 19.83
C TYR A 38 3.83 -2.72 20.35
N ASP A 39 4.55 -3.36 21.26
CA ASP A 39 5.75 -2.84 21.94
C ASP A 39 7.07 -3.50 21.49
N GLY A 40 7.01 -4.52 20.61
CA GLY A 40 8.17 -5.21 20.08
C GLY A 40 8.90 -4.45 18.99
N ALA A 41 10.14 -4.87 18.70
CA ALA A 41 10.93 -4.33 17.60
C ALA A 41 10.35 -4.72 16.22
N LEU A 42 10.73 -3.98 15.18
CA LEU A 42 10.29 -4.26 13.80
C LEU A 42 10.72 -5.66 13.34
N THR A 43 11.94 -6.08 13.66
CA THR A 43 12.46 -7.42 13.34
C THR A 43 11.65 -8.54 13.98
N ASP A 44 11.17 -8.35 15.21
CA ASP A 44 10.31 -9.31 15.89
C ASP A 44 8.93 -9.34 15.25
N PHE A 45 8.40 -8.17 14.87
CA PHE A 45 7.14 -8.04 14.14
C PHE A 45 7.14 -8.76 12.80
N LEU A 46 8.27 -8.73 12.07
CA LEU A 46 8.43 -9.45 10.80
C LEU A 46 8.45 -10.96 11.00
N ARG A 47 9.02 -11.43 12.13
CA ARG A 47 9.14 -12.85 12.47
C ARG A 47 7.87 -13.40 13.13
N ASP A 48 7.02 -12.53 13.64
CA ASP A 48 5.77 -12.95 14.26
C ASP A 48 4.87 -13.64 13.22
N ARG A 49 4.68 -14.94 13.41
CA ARG A 49 3.88 -15.81 12.56
C ARG A 49 2.38 -15.52 12.62
N THR A 50 1.93 -14.62 13.47
CA THR A 50 0.51 -14.27 13.61
C THR A 50 -0.06 -13.47 12.46
N GLY A 51 0.66 -13.44 11.33
CA GLY A 51 -0.05 -13.36 10.09
C GLY A 51 0.04 -12.05 9.32
N THR A 52 0.98 -11.16 9.61
CA THR A 52 1.04 -9.88 8.90
C THR A 52 1.45 -10.05 7.43
N LEU A 53 2.67 -10.51 7.15
CA LEU A 53 3.13 -10.77 5.78
C LEU A 53 2.37 -11.95 5.15
N ALA A 54 2.24 -13.07 5.86
CA ALA A 54 1.55 -14.25 5.36
C ALA A 54 0.08 -13.94 5.00
N SER A 55 -0.61 -13.13 5.80
CA SER A 55 -1.98 -12.70 5.50
C SER A 55 -2.06 -11.81 4.28
N LEU A 56 -1.10 -10.89 4.09
CA LEU A 56 -1.03 -10.02 2.92
C LEU A 56 -0.75 -10.83 1.66
N LEU A 57 0.22 -11.75 1.69
CA LEU A 57 0.53 -12.62 0.56
C LEU A 57 -0.64 -13.56 0.22
N ALA A 58 -1.30 -14.14 1.24
CA ALA A 58 -2.51 -14.93 1.04
C ALA A 58 -3.67 -14.10 0.47
N PHE A 59 -3.77 -12.83 0.82
CA PHE A 59 -4.72 -11.91 0.19
C PHE A 59 -4.38 -11.70 -1.29
N TYR A 60 -3.12 -11.48 -1.66
CA TYR A 60 -2.70 -11.34 -3.05
C TYR A 60 -2.93 -12.64 -3.84
N ASP A 61 -2.58 -13.80 -3.26
CA ASP A 61 -2.83 -15.10 -3.86
C ASP A 61 -4.32 -15.34 -4.16
N ALA A 62 -5.18 -14.87 -3.26
CA ALA A 62 -6.63 -15.00 -3.41
C ALA A 62 -7.21 -14.14 -4.53
N TRP A 63 -6.53 -13.08 -4.95
CA TRP A 63 -6.97 -12.21 -6.02
C TRP A 63 -6.27 -12.50 -7.35
N ALA A 64 -5.16 -13.22 -7.33
CA ALA A 64 -4.32 -13.47 -8.51
C ALA A 64 -5.08 -14.05 -9.72
N HIS A 65 -6.08 -14.89 -9.48
CA HIS A 65 -6.87 -15.54 -10.53
C HIS A 65 -7.98 -14.64 -11.11
N ARG A 66 -8.17 -13.45 -10.55
CA ARG A 66 -9.21 -12.49 -10.96
C ARG A 66 -8.65 -11.21 -11.55
N LEU A 67 -7.33 -11.13 -11.74
CA LEU A 67 -6.69 -9.91 -12.23
C LEU A 67 -7.11 -9.55 -13.66
N ASP A 68 -7.55 -10.54 -14.44
CA ASP A 68 -8.02 -10.39 -15.81
C ASP A 68 -9.55 -10.24 -15.90
N ASP A 69 -10.27 -10.18 -14.78
CA ASP A 69 -11.72 -10.03 -14.78
C ASP A 69 -12.10 -8.59 -15.22
N ASP A 70 -13.06 -8.46 -16.14
CA ASP A 70 -13.54 -7.15 -16.63
C ASP A 70 -14.13 -6.26 -15.55
N ASN A 71 -14.59 -6.84 -14.45
CA ASN A 71 -15.15 -6.12 -13.32
C ASN A 71 -14.12 -5.79 -12.23
N LEU A 72 -12.80 -5.99 -12.50
CA LEU A 72 -11.72 -5.68 -11.57
C LEU A 72 -10.76 -4.66 -12.19
N LEU A 73 -10.53 -3.57 -11.49
CA LEU A 73 -9.46 -2.61 -11.78
C LEU A 73 -8.33 -2.77 -10.78
N LEU A 74 -7.16 -3.18 -11.25
CA LEU A 74 -5.95 -3.18 -10.45
C LEU A 74 -5.37 -1.76 -10.39
N VAL A 75 -5.13 -1.28 -9.17
CA VAL A 75 -4.45 -0.01 -8.87
C VAL A 75 -3.27 -0.30 -7.94
N ARG A 76 -2.06 0.02 -8.38
CA ARG A 76 -0.87 -0.10 -7.54
C ARG A 76 -0.59 1.22 -6.84
N TYR A 77 -0.19 1.16 -5.59
CA TYR A 77 0.21 2.35 -4.82
C TYR A 77 1.34 3.11 -5.50
N GLU A 78 2.30 2.37 -6.03
CA GLU A 78 3.47 2.88 -6.74
C GLU A 78 3.08 3.68 -7.98
N ASP A 79 2.10 3.16 -8.75
CA ASP A 79 1.58 3.84 -9.95
C ASP A 79 0.80 5.12 -9.57
N MET A 80 0.05 5.06 -8.46
CA MET A 80 -0.63 6.25 -7.93
C MET A 80 0.37 7.33 -7.51
N HIS A 81 1.54 6.91 -7.03
CA HIS A 81 2.61 7.83 -6.64
C HIS A 81 3.30 8.44 -7.85
N ALA A 82 3.54 7.63 -8.90
CA ALA A 82 4.20 8.05 -10.11
C ALA A 82 3.34 8.98 -10.98
N ASP A 83 2.05 8.63 -11.15
CA ASP A 83 1.10 9.42 -11.95
C ASP A 83 -0.31 9.36 -11.34
N PRO A 84 -0.59 10.15 -10.30
CA PRO A 84 -1.89 10.15 -9.62
C PRO A 84 -3.03 10.61 -10.54
N ARG A 85 -2.76 11.53 -11.48
CA ARG A 85 -3.74 12.03 -12.45
C ARG A 85 -4.23 10.91 -13.36
N ARG A 86 -3.31 10.17 -13.95
CA ARG A 86 -3.63 9.02 -14.80
C ARG A 86 -4.39 7.95 -14.04
N GLN A 87 -3.98 7.62 -12.81
CA GLN A 87 -4.66 6.61 -12.02
C GLN A 87 -6.08 7.05 -11.63
N LEU A 88 -6.28 8.31 -11.27
CA LEU A 88 -7.61 8.84 -10.99
C LEU A 88 -8.52 8.75 -12.24
N ARG A 89 -8.01 9.09 -13.41
CA ARG A 89 -8.75 8.93 -14.68
C ARG A 89 -9.13 7.47 -14.94
N ARG A 90 -8.24 6.52 -14.72
CA ARG A 90 -8.55 5.08 -14.85
C ARG A 90 -9.66 4.65 -13.91
N VAL A 91 -9.63 5.12 -12.66
CA VAL A 91 -10.67 4.81 -11.67
C VAL A 91 -12.01 5.41 -12.10
N LEU A 92 -12.04 6.67 -12.52
CA LEU A 92 -13.26 7.34 -12.98
C LEU A 92 -13.89 6.61 -14.18
N ALA A 93 -13.10 6.30 -15.21
CA ALA A 93 -13.56 5.55 -16.37
C ALA A 93 -14.10 4.17 -15.99
N PHE A 94 -13.40 3.44 -15.12
CA PHE A 94 -13.87 2.14 -14.62
C PHE A 94 -15.20 2.24 -13.87
N LEU A 95 -15.46 3.33 -13.18
CA LEU A 95 -16.75 3.60 -12.50
C LEU A 95 -17.84 4.08 -13.45
N GLY A 96 -17.51 4.37 -14.72
CA GLY A 96 -18.44 4.94 -15.71
C GLY A 96 -18.69 6.44 -15.50
N VAL A 97 -17.68 7.14 -14.97
CA VAL A 97 -17.70 8.60 -14.74
C VAL A 97 -16.72 9.24 -15.74
N ASP A 98 -17.16 9.38 -16.99
CA ASP A 98 -16.27 9.77 -18.07
C ASP A 98 -16.15 11.29 -18.27
N ASP A 99 -17.18 12.04 -17.88
CA ASP A 99 -17.32 13.47 -18.21
C ASP A 99 -16.83 14.37 -17.07
N VAL A 100 -15.59 14.14 -16.62
CA VAL A 100 -14.97 14.96 -15.57
C VAL A 100 -13.94 15.89 -16.19
N ALA A 101 -14.13 17.20 -16.04
CA ALA A 101 -13.22 18.22 -16.54
C ALA A 101 -11.78 18.03 -15.97
N ASP A 102 -10.77 18.28 -16.79
CA ASP A 102 -9.36 18.17 -16.40
C ASP A 102 -9.03 19.00 -15.15
N ALA A 103 -9.57 20.21 -15.07
CA ALA A 103 -9.38 21.08 -13.91
C ALA A 103 -9.90 20.47 -12.61
N THR A 104 -10.99 19.68 -12.66
CA THR A 104 -11.53 18.98 -11.49
C THR A 104 -10.59 17.85 -11.05
N VAL A 105 -10.05 17.09 -12.00
CA VAL A 105 -9.07 16.03 -11.73
C VAL A 105 -7.80 16.62 -11.13
N ASP A 106 -7.29 17.70 -11.71
CA ASP A 106 -6.09 18.38 -11.25
C ASP A 106 -6.28 18.96 -9.82
N SER A 107 -7.45 19.54 -9.56
CA SER A 107 -7.82 20.01 -8.22
C SER A 107 -7.90 18.89 -7.19
N ALA A 108 -8.47 17.73 -7.57
CA ALA A 108 -8.55 16.55 -6.70
C ALA A 108 -7.15 15.99 -6.38
N VAL A 109 -6.28 15.87 -7.38
CA VAL A 109 -4.89 15.43 -7.21
C VAL A 109 -4.12 16.40 -6.30
N ALA A 110 -4.21 17.71 -6.56
CA ALA A 110 -3.59 18.72 -5.71
C ALA A 110 -4.13 18.70 -4.28
N GLY A 111 -5.44 18.42 -4.13
CA GLY A 111 -6.10 18.25 -2.83
C GLY A 111 -5.59 17.06 -2.03
N ALA A 112 -5.15 16.01 -2.72
CA ALA A 112 -4.62 14.78 -2.14
C ALA A 112 -3.08 14.74 -2.08
N ALA A 113 -2.39 15.85 -2.41
CA ALA A 113 -0.94 15.92 -2.35
C ALA A 113 -0.42 15.59 -0.94
N PHE A 114 0.69 14.86 -0.88
CA PHE A 114 1.26 14.32 0.36
C PHE A 114 1.46 15.41 1.43
N GLU A 115 2.10 16.51 1.08
CA GLU A 115 2.42 17.62 1.98
C GLU A 115 1.15 18.28 2.53
N ARG A 116 0.10 18.35 1.70
CA ARG A 116 -1.20 18.89 2.11
C ARG A 116 -1.88 17.97 3.11
N LEU A 117 -1.96 16.67 2.81
CA LEU A 117 -2.58 15.69 3.71
C LEU A 117 -1.83 15.59 5.04
N GLN A 118 -0.49 15.60 5.00
CA GLN A 118 0.32 15.57 6.21
C GLN A 118 0.12 16.83 7.07
N ARG A 119 0.04 18.01 6.43
CA ARG A 119 -0.29 19.26 7.12
C ARG A 119 -1.66 19.21 7.76
N MET A 120 -2.69 18.75 7.04
CA MET A 120 -4.05 18.60 7.55
C MET A 120 -4.10 17.60 8.72
N GLU A 121 -3.32 16.52 8.66
CA GLU A 121 -3.19 15.57 9.76
C GLU A 121 -2.57 16.22 11.00
N ARG A 122 -1.50 16.99 10.83
CA ARG A 122 -0.82 17.73 11.92
C ARG A 122 -1.70 18.79 12.56
N GLU A 123 -2.47 19.52 11.76
CA GLU A 123 -3.37 20.57 12.20
C GLU A 123 -4.71 20.03 12.75
N GLY A 124 -4.94 18.73 12.69
CA GLY A 124 -6.21 18.11 13.07
C GLY A 124 -7.39 18.49 12.18
N SER A 125 -7.12 19.13 11.03
CA SER A 125 -8.13 19.61 10.07
C SER A 125 -8.51 18.56 9.03
N ALA A 126 -7.97 17.34 9.14
CA ALA A 126 -8.22 16.25 8.20
C ALA A 126 -9.72 15.90 8.13
N PRO A 127 -10.25 15.68 6.90
CA PRO A 127 -11.69 15.50 6.67
C PRO A 127 -12.23 14.18 7.26
N THR A 128 -11.34 13.21 7.51
CA THR A 128 -11.73 11.91 8.04
C THR A 128 -11.00 11.60 9.34
N ARG A 129 -11.70 10.88 10.24
CA ARG A 129 -11.10 10.41 11.50
C ARG A 129 -9.86 9.51 11.26
N ALA A 130 -9.82 8.81 10.13
CA ALA A 130 -8.71 7.94 9.77
C ALA A 130 -7.38 8.70 9.55
N LEU A 131 -7.46 10.00 9.18
CA LEU A 131 -6.30 10.88 8.97
C LEU A 131 -5.96 11.72 10.22
N ARG A 132 -6.65 11.52 11.34
CA ARG A 132 -6.31 12.24 12.58
C ARG A 132 -5.22 11.46 13.32
N THR A 133 -4.13 12.13 13.64
CA THR A 133 -3.07 11.52 14.47
C THR A 133 -3.45 11.54 15.94
N ALA A 134 -2.95 10.56 16.70
CA ALA A 134 -3.09 10.54 18.14
C ALA A 134 -2.01 11.41 18.84
N THR A 135 -0.85 11.60 18.19
CA THR A 135 0.33 12.26 18.77
C THR A 135 0.95 13.19 17.73
N VAL A 136 0.72 14.49 17.87
CA VAL A 136 1.17 15.51 16.89
C VAL A 136 2.68 15.60 16.82
N ASP A 137 3.37 15.40 17.95
CA ASP A 137 4.84 15.53 18.06
C ASP A 137 5.60 14.27 17.63
N ASP A 138 4.90 13.19 17.25
CA ASP A 138 5.51 11.96 16.74
C ASP A 138 5.20 11.79 15.23
N PRO A 139 6.14 12.16 14.32
CA PRO A 139 5.95 12.01 12.88
C PRO A 139 5.68 10.56 12.43
N GLU A 140 6.16 9.58 13.20
CA GLU A 140 5.94 8.16 12.90
C GLU A 140 4.50 7.71 13.24
N SER A 141 3.74 8.53 14.00
CA SER A 141 2.33 8.29 14.30
C SER A 141 1.38 8.74 13.17
N TYR A 142 1.87 9.48 12.18
CA TYR A 142 1.04 10.00 11.10
C TYR A 142 0.57 8.89 10.16
N LYS A 143 -0.69 8.99 9.69
CA LYS A 143 -1.19 8.12 8.63
C LYS A 143 -0.47 8.40 7.31
N VAL A 144 -0.27 9.70 7.03
CA VAL A 144 0.51 10.21 5.89
C VAL A 144 1.95 10.42 6.36
N ARG A 145 2.63 9.31 6.69
CA ARG A 145 3.93 9.34 7.38
C ARG A 145 5.06 9.81 6.50
N ARG A 146 5.34 9.15 5.41
CA ARG A 146 6.48 9.44 4.51
C ARG A 146 6.10 9.49 3.04
N GLY A 147 5.06 8.80 2.61
CA GLY A 147 4.63 8.75 1.21
C GLY A 147 5.70 8.23 0.25
N LYS A 148 6.67 7.44 0.72
CA LYS A 148 7.82 6.98 -0.06
C LYS A 148 7.54 5.58 -0.61
N VAL A 149 7.79 5.38 -1.89
CA VAL A 149 7.86 4.06 -2.53
C VAL A 149 9.26 3.49 -2.30
N GLY A 150 9.34 2.22 -1.94
CA GLY A 150 10.60 1.57 -1.59
C GLY A 150 11.20 2.04 -0.26
N GLY A 151 10.41 2.71 0.58
CA GLY A 151 10.87 3.26 1.85
C GLY A 151 11.22 2.22 2.91
N PHE A 152 10.93 0.94 2.69
CA PHE A 152 11.28 -0.15 3.58
C PHE A 152 12.80 -0.27 3.81
N VAL A 153 13.62 0.09 2.83
CA VAL A 153 15.09 0.07 2.95
C VAL A 153 15.63 0.98 4.05
N ASP A 154 14.87 2.00 4.46
CA ASP A 154 15.27 2.92 5.52
C ASP A 154 15.09 2.31 6.93
N TYR A 155 14.43 1.15 7.03
CA TYR A 155 14.01 0.53 8.29
C TYR A 155 14.45 -0.92 8.45
N LEU A 156 14.63 -1.64 7.34
CA LEU A 156 14.94 -3.07 7.34
C LEU A 156 16.42 -3.30 7.09
N HIS A 157 16.96 -4.27 7.82
CA HIS A 157 18.30 -4.79 7.54
C HIS A 157 18.29 -5.70 6.30
N GLU A 158 19.42 -5.90 5.69
CA GLU A 158 19.60 -6.72 4.48
C GLU A 158 19.07 -8.15 4.66
N ASP A 159 19.31 -8.76 5.82
CA ASP A 159 18.81 -10.10 6.14
C ASP A 159 17.29 -10.15 6.19
N ASP A 160 16.64 -9.11 6.76
CA ASP A 160 15.18 -9.01 6.80
C ASP A 160 14.62 -8.84 5.39
N ILE A 161 15.23 -7.99 4.57
CA ILE A 161 14.83 -7.78 3.16
C ILE A 161 14.96 -9.09 2.39
N THR A 162 16.08 -9.82 2.55
CA THR A 162 16.29 -11.12 1.90
C THR A 162 15.22 -12.13 2.29
N ALA A 163 14.86 -12.19 3.57
CA ALA A 163 13.82 -13.10 4.05
C ALA A 163 12.43 -12.73 3.49
N LEU A 164 12.11 -11.43 3.42
CA LEU A 164 10.86 -10.94 2.83
C LEU A 164 10.81 -11.23 1.33
N ASP A 165 11.89 -10.98 0.61
CA ASP A 165 12.01 -11.25 -0.83
C ASP A 165 11.79 -12.74 -1.14
N ALA A 166 12.38 -13.63 -0.33
CA ALA A 166 12.16 -15.06 -0.47
C ALA A 166 10.68 -15.45 -0.27
N ALA A 167 10.03 -14.88 0.74
CA ALA A 167 8.60 -15.13 0.98
C ALA A 167 7.72 -14.58 -0.15
N ILE A 168 8.01 -13.37 -0.65
CA ILE A 168 7.31 -12.72 -1.76
C ILE A 168 7.47 -13.53 -3.05
N ALA A 169 8.67 -14.04 -3.33
CA ALA A 169 8.94 -14.87 -4.49
C ALA A 169 8.15 -16.19 -4.50
N HIS A 170 7.77 -16.72 -3.33
CA HIS A 170 6.93 -17.91 -3.23
C HIS A 170 5.43 -17.61 -3.41
N SER A 171 4.98 -16.37 -3.24
CA SER A 171 3.58 -16.01 -3.43
C SER A 171 3.24 -15.88 -4.92
N ARG A 172 2.26 -16.65 -5.36
CA ARG A 172 1.73 -16.56 -6.72
C ARG A 172 1.13 -15.19 -7.00
N GLY A 173 0.40 -14.65 -6.03
CA GLY A 173 -0.26 -13.35 -6.15
C GLY A 173 0.75 -12.21 -6.21
N ALA A 174 1.76 -12.23 -5.37
CA ALA A 174 2.79 -11.19 -5.40
C ALA A 174 3.56 -11.19 -6.74
N ARG A 175 3.83 -12.38 -7.31
CA ARG A 175 4.42 -12.48 -8.66
C ARG A 175 3.49 -11.92 -9.73
N ALA A 176 2.22 -12.31 -9.72
CA ALA A 176 1.24 -11.83 -10.68
C ALA A 176 1.04 -10.30 -10.61
N LEU A 177 1.25 -9.71 -9.43
CA LEU A 177 1.20 -8.27 -9.20
C LEU A 177 2.54 -7.56 -9.49
N GLY A 178 3.60 -8.29 -9.89
CA GLY A 178 4.90 -7.73 -10.23
C GLY A 178 5.75 -7.29 -9.03
N TYR A 179 5.55 -7.89 -7.85
CA TYR A 179 6.32 -7.57 -6.63
C TYR A 179 7.46 -8.56 -6.35
N ALA A 180 7.46 -9.72 -6.99
CA ALA A 180 8.60 -10.62 -6.92
C ALA A 180 9.67 -10.13 -7.90
N MET A 181 10.82 -9.74 -7.40
CA MET A 181 11.98 -9.44 -8.24
C MET A 181 12.55 -10.74 -8.80
N ASP A 182 12.80 -10.80 -10.09
CA ASP A 182 13.61 -11.87 -10.65
C ASP A 182 15.02 -11.80 -10.05
N ALA A 183 15.55 -12.97 -9.67
CA ALA A 183 16.88 -13.07 -9.05
C ALA A 183 18.00 -12.47 -9.93
N THR A 184 17.71 -12.24 -11.20
CA THR A 184 18.63 -11.70 -12.23
C THR A 184 18.80 -10.17 -12.18
N GLU A 185 17.85 -9.43 -11.60
CA GLU A 185 17.91 -7.95 -11.63
C GLU A 185 18.68 -7.32 -10.46
N ARG A 186 19.05 -8.11 -9.46
CA ARG A 186 19.81 -7.63 -8.29
C ARG A 186 21.29 -7.34 -8.55
N GLY A 187 21.78 -7.65 -9.75
CA GLY A 187 23.22 -7.56 -10.11
C GLY A 187 23.65 -6.25 -10.77
N THR A 188 22.75 -5.30 -11.06
CA THR A 188 23.08 -4.17 -11.95
C THR A 188 22.99 -2.78 -11.32
N THR A 189 22.90 -2.67 -9.99
CA THR A 189 22.94 -1.34 -9.35
C THR A 189 24.15 -1.23 -8.43
N THR A 190 25.34 -1.34 -9.03
CA THR A 190 26.58 -0.88 -8.41
C THR A 190 27.39 -0.14 -9.46
N THR A 191 27.16 1.15 -9.58
CA THR A 191 28.19 2.14 -9.94
C THR A 191 27.70 3.51 -9.53
#